data_134b132d61e89d9635ab6cb29423acd9
#
_entry.id   134b132d61e89d9635ab6cb29423acd9
#
_cell.length_a   1.000
_cell.length_b   1.000
_cell.length_c   1.000
_cell.angle_alpha   90.00
_cell.angle_beta   90.00
_cell.angle_gamma   90.00
#
_symmetry.space_group_name_H-M   'P 1'
#
loop_
_entity.id
_entity.type
_entity.pdbx_description
1 polymer ?
#
loop_
_entity_poly.entity_id
_entity_poly.type
_entity_poly.pdbx_seq_one_letter_code
_entity_poly.pdbx_strand_id
1 'polypeptide(L)'
;METKNQLFFREFNEALVKGDAEKILQSVTDDIVWRMVGNDTIKGIDKLEQALQGMDNGNQFEQDTEHLITHGKEAAVNGLIHSTDKSGEQRHYSFCDIYKLNKHKNGKINEIISYVLEI
;
A
#
# COMPACT_ATOMS: atom_id res chain seq x y z
N MET A 1 4.60 -2.92 -22.81
CA MET A 1 4.32 -1.49 -22.54
C MET A 1 3.45 -1.35 -21.30
N GLU A 2 3.85 -0.50 -20.38
CA GLU A 2 3.11 -0.27 -19.15
C GLU A 2 1.91 0.65 -19.40
N THR A 3 0.71 0.26 -18.93
CA THR A 3 -0.48 1.12 -19.01
C THR A 3 -0.42 2.23 -17.95
N LYS A 4 -1.29 3.25 -18.10
CA LYS A 4 -1.38 4.32 -17.10
C LYS A 4 -1.77 3.78 -15.73
N ASN A 5 -2.69 2.82 -15.67
CA ASN A 5 -3.10 2.22 -14.40
C ASN A 5 -1.98 1.39 -13.78
N GLN A 6 -1.21 0.63 -14.59
CA GLN A 6 -0.05 -0.09 -14.09
C GLN A 6 0.98 0.86 -13.47
N LEU A 7 1.27 1.96 -14.15
CA LEU A 7 2.19 2.97 -13.64
C LEU A 7 1.66 3.57 -12.34
N PHE A 8 0.36 3.90 -12.28
CA PHE A 8 -0.27 4.44 -11.09
C PHE A 8 -0.12 3.50 -9.88
N PHE A 9 -0.42 2.23 -10.07
CA PHE A 9 -0.30 1.24 -8.99
C PHE A 9 1.16 1.03 -8.56
N ARG A 10 2.08 1.02 -9.51
CA ARG A 10 3.50 0.88 -9.20
C ARG A 10 4.00 2.07 -8.36
N GLU A 11 3.64 3.27 -8.76
CA GLU A 11 4.03 4.47 -8.02
C GLU A 11 3.40 4.53 -6.64
N PHE A 12 2.14 4.10 -6.52
CA PHE A 12 1.48 4.02 -5.22
C PHE A 12 2.18 3.03 -4.29
N ASN A 13 2.53 1.86 -4.82
CA ASN A 13 3.23 0.85 -4.04
C ASN A 13 4.60 1.36 -3.55
N GLU A 14 5.33 2.07 -4.41
CA GLU A 14 6.58 2.70 -4.02
C GLU A 14 6.38 3.75 -2.93
N ALA A 15 5.30 4.53 -3.02
CA ALA A 15 5.00 5.54 -2.01
C ALA A 15 4.72 4.90 -0.64
N LEU A 16 4.04 3.76 -0.62
CA LEU A 16 3.80 3.03 0.62
C LEU A 16 5.11 2.61 1.29
N VAL A 17 6.06 2.09 0.51
CA VAL A 17 7.36 1.64 1.03
C VAL A 17 8.16 2.82 1.57
N LYS A 18 8.16 3.94 0.84
CA LYS A 18 8.94 5.13 1.21
C LYS A 18 8.30 5.93 2.35
N GLY A 19 7.03 5.64 2.67
CA GLY A 19 6.29 6.44 3.64
C GLY A 19 5.95 7.84 3.13
N ASP A 20 5.76 7.99 1.81
CA ASP A 20 5.40 9.26 1.19
C ASP A 20 3.91 9.53 1.41
N ALA A 21 3.59 10.09 2.57
CA ALA A 21 2.20 10.31 3.00
C ALA A 21 1.43 11.21 2.03
N GLU A 22 2.07 12.25 1.51
CA GLU A 22 1.42 13.16 0.57
C GLU A 22 0.98 12.43 -0.69
N LYS A 23 1.86 11.63 -1.27
CA LYS A 23 1.56 10.85 -2.48
C LYS A 23 0.46 9.82 -2.21
N ILE A 24 0.53 9.14 -1.05
CA ILE A 24 -0.49 8.16 -0.65
C ILE A 24 -1.86 8.83 -0.56
N LEU A 25 -1.96 9.96 0.15
CA LEU A 25 -3.23 10.64 0.36
C LEU A 25 -3.80 11.22 -0.94
N GLN A 26 -2.95 11.66 -1.85
CA GLN A 26 -3.38 12.14 -3.17
C GLN A 26 -3.90 11.04 -4.08
N SER A 27 -3.54 9.80 -3.79
CA SER A 27 -3.86 8.65 -4.65
C SER A 27 -5.12 7.90 -4.24
N VAL A 28 -5.75 8.27 -3.13
CA VAL A 28 -6.93 7.58 -2.58
C VAL A 28 -8.15 8.50 -2.58
N THR A 29 -9.34 7.87 -2.55
CA THR A 29 -10.60 8.62 -2.41
C THR A 29 -10.81 9.04 -0.96
N ASP A 30 -11.71 10.01 -0.72
CA ASP A 30 -12.05 10.45 0.63
C ASP A 30 -12.68 9.33 1.45
N ASP A 31 -13.37 8.41 0.80
CA ASP A 31 -14.04 7.27 1.44
C ASP A 31 -13.22 5.98 1.36
N ILE A 32 -11.92 6.08 1.22
CA ILE A 32 -11.01 4.93 1.15
C ILE A 32 -11.29 3.93 2.28
N VAL A 33 -11.28 2.64 1.94
CA VAL A 33 -11.35 1.56 2.92
C VAL A 33 -10.09 0.71 2.74
N TRP A 34 -9.30 0.60 3.79
CA TRP A 34 -8.10 -0.25 3.80
C TRP A 34 -8.31 -1.35 4.82
N ARG A 35 -8.60 -2.54 4.31
CA ARG A 35 -8.80 -3.72 5.15
C ARG A 35 -7.47 -4.46 5.30
N MET A 36 -6.93 -4.46 6.51
CA MET A 36 -5.75 -5.23 6.87
C MET A 36 -6.22 -6.54 7.48
N VAL A 37 -6.15 -7.63 6.72
CA VAL A 37 -6.71 -8.91 7.15
C VAL A 37 -6.01 -9.39 8.42
N GLY A 38 -6.79 -9.71 9.44
CA GLY A 38 -6.28 -10.07 10.76
C GLY A 38 -6.06 -8.88 11.70
N ASN A 39 -6.29 -7.66 11.22
CA ASN A 39 -6.14 -6.42 11.99
C ASN A 39 -7.34 -5.51 11.74
N ASP A 40 -7.23 -4.28 12.26
CA ASP A 40 -8.30 -3.29 12.11
C ASP A 40 -8.44 -2.81 10.67
N THR A 41 -9.66 -2.40 10.31
CA THR A 41 -9.94 -1.77 9.04
C THR A 41 -9.87 -0.25 9.20
N ILE A 42 -9.15 0.41 8.30
CA ILE A 42 -9.07 1.87 8.23
C ILE A 42 -10.17 2.35 7.29
N LYS A 43 -11.05 3.23 7.77
CA LYS A 43 -12.16 3.78 6.97
C LYS A 43 -12.04 5.29 6.91
N GLY A 44 -11.93 5.81 5.68
CA GLY A 44 -11.88 7.23 5.40
C GLY A 44 -10.48 7.79 5.40
N ILE A 45 -10.29 8.87 4.63
CA ILE A 45 -8.98 9.49 4.41
C ILE A 45 -8.40 10.09 5.71
N ASP A 46 -9.25 10.59 6.61
CA ASP A 46 -8.77 11.17 7.87
C ASP A 46 -8.16 10.09 8.76
N LYS A 47 -8.77 8.91 8.81
CA LYS A 47 -8.22 7.78 9.56
C LYS A 47 -6.95 7.26 8.94
N LEU A 48 -6.87 7.27 7.61
CA LEU A 48 -5.66 6.88 6.90
C LEU A 48 -4.52 7.85 7.23
N GLU A 49 -4.78 9.15 7.23
CA GLU A 49 -3.79 10.15 7.56
C GLU A 49 -3.25 9.95 8.98
N GLN A 50 -4.13 9.68 9.96
CA GLN A 50 -3.72 9.39 11.33
C GLN A 50 -2.85 8.13 11.41
N ALA A 51 -3.22 7.09 10.67
CA ALA A 51 -2.45 5.85 10.62
C ALA A 51 -1.06 6.07 10.04
N LEU A 52 -0.94 6.86 8.97
CA LEU A 52 0.34 7.17 8.35
C LEU A 52 1.26 7.96 9.28
N GLN A 53 0.70 8.89 10.06
CA GLN A 53 1.46 9.64 11.05
C GLN A 53 2.02 8.71 12.13
N GLY A 54 1.23 7.70 12.55
CA GLY A 54 1.66 6.73 13.56
C GLY A 54 2.71 5.74 13.05
N MET A 55 2.87 5.61 11.73
CA MET A 55 3.85 4.70 11.13
C MET A 55 5.27 5.29 11.06
N ASP A 56 5.42 6.58 11.30
CA ASP A 56 6.72 7.25 11.28
C ASP A 56 7.42 7.04 12.64
N ASN A 57 7.89 5.81 12.86
CA ASN A 57 8.47 5.38 14.13
C ASN A 57 9.99 5.12 14.04
N GLY A 58 10.62 5.56 12.96
CA GLY A 58 12.06 5.38 12.75
C GLY A 58 12.45 4.02 12.18
N ASN A 59 11.50 3.16 11.89
CA ASN A 59 11.77 1.89 11.20
C ASN A 59 12.10 2.16 9.73
N GLN A 60 13.01 1.38 9.20
CA GLN A 60 13.36 1.40 7.78
C GLN A 60 12.75 0.18 7.10
N PHE A 61 12.21 0.39 5.90
CA PHE A 61 11.58 -0.68 5.13
C PHE A 61 12.21 -0.79 3.75
N GLU A 62 12.40 -2.03 3.31
CA GLU A 62 12.74 -2.35 1.94
C GLU A 62 11.69 -3.31 1.41
N GLN A 63 11.33 -3.18 0.14
CA GLN A 63 10.34 -4.04 -0.47
C GLN A 63 10.87 -4.63 -1.76
N ASP A 64 10.71 -5.95 -1.89
CA ASP A 64 10.98 -6.69 -3.12
C ASP A 64 9.64 -7.09 -3.71
N THR A 65 9.19 -6.40 -4.74
CA THR A 65 7.96 -6.73 -5.44
C THR A 65 8.21 -7.87 -6.41
N GLU A 66 7.49 -8.98 -6.23
CA GLU A 66 7.61 -10.13 -7.11
C GLU A 66 6.67 -10.03 -8.31
N HIS A 67 5.42 -9.64 -8.07
CA HIS A 67 4.40 -9.54 -9.12
C HIS A 67 3.56 -8.28 -8.93
N LEU A 68 3.26 -7.63 -10.05
CA LEU A 68 2.25 -6.57 -10.11
C LEU A 68 1.36 -6.92 -11.30
N ILE A 69 0.15 -7.34 -11.00
CA ILE A 69 -0.83 -7.81 -12.01
C ILE A 69 -1.99 -6.82 -12.00
N THR A 70 -2.36 -6.32 -13.18
CA THR A 70 -3.46 -5.36 -13.30
C THR A 70 -4.48 -5.84 -14.31
N HIS A 71 -5.75 -5.56 -14.02
CA HIS A 71 -6.85 -5.81 -14.93
C HIS A 71 -7.93 -4.75 -14.70
N GLY A 72 -8.08 -3.84 -15.67
CA GLY A 72 -9.05 -2.76 -15.55
C GLY A 72 -8.79 -1.87 -14.34
N LYS A 73 -9.75 -1.83 -13.42
CA LYS A 73 -9.68 -1.00 -12.21
C LYS A 73 -8.99 -1.71 -11.04
N GLU A 74 -8.53 -2.92 -11.21
CA GLU A 74 -8.03 -3.74 -10.11
C GLU A 74 -6.57 -4.11 -10.31
N ALA A 75 -5.86 -4.27 -9.21
CA ALA A 75 -4.48 -4.75 -9.23
C ALA A 75 -4.22 -5.66 -8.04
N ALA A 76 -3.30 -6.58 -8.24
CA ALA A 76 -2.73 -7.39 -7.17
C ALA A 76 -1.22 -7.23 -7.21
N VAL A 77 -0.62 -7.00 -6.05
CA VAL A 77 0.83 -6.90 -5.92
C VAL A 77 1.28 -7.79 -4.77
N ASN A 78 2.33 -8.57 -4.98
CA ASN A 78 2.90 -9.38 -3.91
C ASN A 78 4.41 -9.28 -3.90
N GLY A 79 4.99 -9.71 -2.79
CA GLY A 79 6.42 -9.72 -2.63
C GLY A 79 6.83 -9.85 -1.17
N LEU A 80 8.00 -9.31 -0.87
CA LEU A 80 8.61 -9.38 0.45
C LEU A 80 8.82 -7.96 1.00
N ILE A 81 8.63 -7.81 2.31
CA ILE A 81 8.96 -6.58 3.03
C ILE A 81 10.03 -6.94 4.07
N HIS A 82 11.08 -6.15 4.11
CA HIS A 82 12.14 -6.26 5.11
C HIS A 82 12.11 -5.00 5.98
N SER A 83 11.97 -5.20 7.29
CA SER A 83 11.88 -4.11 8.26
C SER A 83 13.11 -4.14 9.16
N THR A 84 13.69 -2.97 9.40
CA THR A 84 14.80 -2.79 10.35
C THR A 84 14.38 -1.72 11.34
N ASP A 85 14.34 -2.06 12.64
CA ASP A 85 13.97 -1.10 13.67
C ASP A 85 15.17 -0.29 14.15
N LYS A 86 14.95 0.63 15.10
CA LYS A 86 15.99 1.51 15.62
C LYS A 86 17.11 0.75 16.32
N SER A 87 16.83 -0.44 16.87
CA SER A 87 17.83 -1.27 17.53
C SER A 87 18.64 -2.12 16.55
N GLY A 88 18.27 -2.11 15.26
CA GLY A 88 18.89 -2.94 14.24
C GLY A 88 18.25 -4.31 14.08
N GLU A 89 17.18 -4.60 14.83
CA GLU A 89 16.46 -5.86 14.67
C GLU A 89 15.72 -5.89 13.34
N GLN A 90 15.87 -7.01 12.62
CA GLN A 90 15.26 -7.20 11.31
C GLN A 90 14.09 -8.16 11.39
N ARG A 91 13.03 -7.85 10.65
CA ARG A 91 11.86 -8.70 10.47
C ARG A 91 11.53 -8.78 8.99
N HIS A 92 10.99 -9.92 8.60
CA HIS A 92 10.69 -10.21 7.20
C HIS A 92 9.24 -10.66 7.08
N TYR A 93 8.57 -10.15 6.04
CA TYR A 93 7.15 -10.43 5.80
C TYR A 93 6.95 -10.78 4.34
N SER A 94 5.98 -11.67 4.10
CA SER A 94 5.44 -11.89 2.77
C SER A 94 4.11 -11.14 2.71
N PHE A 95 3.86 -10.42 1.61
CA PHE A 95 2.64 -9.63 1.49
C PHE A 95 1.94 -9.86 0.16
N CYS A 96 0.63 -9.63 0.16
CA CYS A 96 -0.17 -9.50 -1.04
C CYS A 96 -1.23 -8.43 -0.81
N ASP A 97 -1.24 -7.42 -1.67
CA ASP A 97 -2.22 -6.33 -1.61
C ASP A 97 -3.10 -6.36 -2.85
N ILE A 98 -4.39 -6.12 -2.65
CA ILE A 98 -5.36 -5.93 -3.73
C ILE A 98 -5.82 -4.49 -3.70
N TYR A 99 -5.72 -3.79 -4.85
CA TYR A 99 -6.13 -2.41 -5.00
C TYR A 99 -7.30 -2.30 -5.96
N LYS A 100 -8.25 -1.41 -5.65
CA LYS A 100 -9.37 -1.09 -6.54
C LYS A 100 -9.47 0.40 -6.74
N LEU A 101 -9.63 0.81 -8.01
CA LEU A 101 -9.89 2.20 -8.36
C LEU A 101 -11.40 2.48 -8.39
N ASN A 102 -11.80 3.71 -8.09
CA ASN A 102 -13.19 4.12 -8.15
C ASN A 102 -13.70 4.24 -9.60
N LYS A 103 -12.80 4.44 -10.56
CA LYS A 103 -13.14 4.48 -11.98
C LYS A 103 -11.92 4.11 -12.82
N HIS A 104 -12.15 3.76 -14.08
CA HIS A 104 -11.10 3.23 -14.96
C HIS A 104 -10.09 4.31 -15.40
N LYS A 105 -10.57 5.51 -15.76
CA LYS A 105 -9.70 6.61 -16.20
C LYS A 105 -9.53 7.63 -15.09
N ASN A 106 -8.28 8.00 -14.82
CA ASN A 106 -7.93 9.00 -13.81
C ASN A 106 -8.57 8.67 -12.46
N GLY A 107 -8.67 7.38 -12.16
CA GLY A 107 -9.26 6.93 -10.91
C GLY A 107 -8.32 7.08 -9.73
N LYS A 108 -8.90 7.02 -8.54
CA LYS A 108 -8.18 6.95 -7.28
C LYS A 108 -8.56 5.66 -6.59
N ILE A 109 -7.69 5.18 -5.71
CA ILE A 109 -7.92 3.94 -4.98
C ILE A 109 -9.01 4.18 -3.93
N ASN A 110 -10.08 3.37 -4.00
CA ASN A 110 -11.17 3.42 -3.01
C ASN A 110 -11.18 2.21 -2.08
N GLU A 111 -10.43 1.16 -2.40
CA GLU A 111 -10.32 -0.01 -1.54
C GLU A 111 -8.95 -0.64 -1.65
N ILE A 112 -8.38 -1.00 -0.49
CA ILE A 112 -7.16 -1.79 -0.40
C ILE A 112 -7.44 -2.96 0.53
N ILE A 113 -7.02 -4.17 0.12
CA ILE A 113 -7.07 -5.36 0.97
C ILE A 113 -5.65 -5.88 1.09
N SER A 114 -5.12 -5.92 2.30
CA SER A 114 -3.73 -6.32 2.54
C SER A 114 -3.67 -7.61 3.35
N TYR A 115 -2.85 -8.53 2.88
CA TYR A 115 -2.51 -9.78 3.55
C TYR A 115 -1.02 -9.76 3.82
N VAL A 116 -0.63 -9.77 5.09
CA VAL A 116 0.78 -9.71 5.50
C VAL A 116 1.05 -10.81 6.50
N LEU A 117 2.08 -11.61 6.22
CA LEU A 117 2.50 -12.71 7.08
C LEU A 117 3.98 -12.56 7.41
N GLU A 118 4.30 -12.66 8.70
CA GLU A 118 5.71 -12.70 9.10
C GLU A 118 6.31 -14.06 8.76
N ILE A 119 7.52 -14.04 8.20
CA ILE A 119 8.21 -15.26 7.77
C ILE A 119 9.58 -15.41 8.43
#